data_8dca3a7e1f0270c9623ced8f78046238
#
_entry.id   8dca3a7e1f0270c9623ced8f78046238
#
_cell.length_a   1.000
_cell.length_b   1.000
_cell.length_c   1.000
_cell.angle_alpha   90.00
_cell.angle_beta   90.00
_cell.angle_gamma   90.00
#
_symmetry.space_group_name_H-M   'P 1'
#
loop_
_entity.id
_entity.type
_entity.pdbx_description
1 polymer ?
#
loop_
_entity_poly.entity_id
_entity_poly.type
_entity_poly.pdbx_seq_one_letter_code
_entity_poly.pdbx_strand_id
1 'polypeptide(L)'
;MAKVILITSDGRAKQIELESQQITVGRSDQSDIVLQGTQVSRAHALLSSDHGVFSVRDLESSNGTFVNGLKVQRQKLRHQDVIRIGDYELRFLERDVTAFSGQVLSLTTD
;
A
#
# COMPACT_ATOMS: atom_id res chain seq x y z
N MET A 1 12.74 0.52 -5.18
CA MET A 1 12.25 0.75 -3.81
C MET A 1 10.75 0.90 -3.83
N ALA A 2 10.10 0.39 -2.82
CA ALA A 2 8.64 0.44 -2.77
C ALA A 2 8.18 1.44 -1.73
N LYS A 3 7.05 2.07 -2.01
CA LYS A 3 6.44 3.02 -1.08
C LYS A 3 4.94 3.04 -1.32
N VAL A 4 4.22 3.58 -0.36
CA VAL A 4 2.79 3.83 -0.56
C VAL A 4 2.52 5.32 -0.33
N ILE A 5 1.56 5.83 -1.07
CA ILE A 5 1.02 7.15 -0.83
C ILE A 5 -0.29 6.95 -0.09
N LEU A 6 -0.30 7.33 1.18
CA LEU A 6 -1.49 7.21 2.01
C LEU A 6 -2.35 8.45 1.79
N ILE A 7 -3.59 8.24 1.37
CA ILE A 7 -4.52 9.32 1.10
C ILE A 7 -5.70 9.17 2.06
N THR A 8 -5.95 10.23 2.82
CA THR A 8 -7.05 10.26 3.79
C THR A 8 -8.32 10.80 3.13
N SER A 9 -9.45 10.60 3.81
CA SER A 9 -10.73 11.03 3.27
C SER A 9 -10.83 12.56 3.12
N ASP A 10 -10.02 13.30 3.87
CA ASP A 10 -10.02 14.77 3.76
C ASP A 10 -9.01 15.26 2.71
N GLY A 11 -8.46 14.36 1.92
CA GLY A 11 -7.60 14.73 0.80
C GLY A 11 -6.13 14.90 1.12
N ARG A 12 -5.73 14.63 2.34
CA ARG A 12 -4.31 14.71 2.69
C ARG A 12 -3.57 13.49 2.14
N ALA A 13 -2.33 13.71 1.75
CA ALA A 13 -1.50 12.65 1.20
C ALA A 13 -0.18 12.60 1.96
N LYS A 14 0.30 11.40 2.23
CA LYS A 14 1.55 11.18 2.94
C LYS A 14 2.29 10.03 2.28
N GLN A 15 3.58 10.24 2.01
CA GLN A 15 4.40 9.20 1.42
C GLN A 15 5.03 8.37 2.54
N ILE A 16 4.94 7.05 2.43
CA ILE A 16 5.49 6.13 3.40
C ILE A 16 6.39 5.14 2.67
N GLU A 17 7.66 5.11 3.05
CA GLU A 17 8.60 4.17 2.46
C GLU A 17 8.40 2.78 3.07
N LEU A 18 8.44 1.76 2.23
CA LEU A 18 8.26 0.38 2.66
C LEU A 18 9.63 -0.25 2.82
N GLU A 19 10.20 -0.09 4.00
CA GLU A 19 11.60 -0.47 4.23
C GLU A 19 11.75 -1.83 4.90
N SER A 20 10.66 -2.41 5.40
CA SER A 20 10.68 -3.71 6.05
C SER A 20 10.00 -4.75 5.19
N GLN A 21 10.34 -6.00 5.43
CA GLN A 21 9.71 -7.09 4.70
C GLN A 21 8.28 -7.36 5.18
N GLN A 22 7.93 -6.89 6.35
CA GLN A 22 6.57 -7.02 6.87
C GLN A 22 6.17 -5.71 7.50
N ILE A 23 5.04 -5.18 7.05
CA ILE A 23 4.54 -3.88 7.51
C ILE A 23 3.08 -4.07 7.87
N THR A 24 2.76 -3.87 9.14
CA THR A 24 1.41 -4.02 9.63
C THR A 24 0.62 -2.74 9.42
N VAL A 25 -0.66 -2.89 9.09
CA VAL A 25 -1.56 -1.76 8.86
C VAL A 25 -2.79 -1.98 9.74
N GLY A 26 -3.15 -1.00 10.52
CA GLY A 26 -4.32 -1.13 11.37
C GLY A 26 -4.55 0.06 12.26
N ARG A 27 -5.60 -0.04 13.07
CA ARG A 27 -5.97 1.03 14.00
C ARG A 27 -5.11 1.04 15.25
N SER A 28 -4.52 -0.11 15.59
CA SER A 28 -3.66 -0.20 16.78
C SER A 28 -2.44 0.71 16.62
N ASP A 29 -2.07 1.38 17.71
CA ASP A 29 -0.86 2.19 17.67
C ASP A 29 0.41 1.36 17.62
N GLN A 30 0.27 0.04 17.71
CA GLN A 30 1.39 -0.88 17.49
C GLN A 30 1.61 -1.20 16.02
N SER A 31 0.69 -0.76 15.15
CA SER A 31 0.83 -0.99 13.72
C SER A 31 1.94 -0.11 13.14
N ASP A 32 2.60 -0.61 12.11
CA ASP A 32 3.62 0.18 11.40
C ASP A 32 2.98 1.36 10.66
N ILE A 33 1.81 1.13 10.06
CA ILE A 33 1.01 2.19 9.47
C ILE A 33 -0.29 2.25 10.26
N VAL A 34 -0.46 3.34 11.01
CA VAL A 34 -1.62 3.48 11.89
C VAL A 34 -2.71 4.25 11.16
N LEU A 35 -3.87 3.63 11.01
CA LEU A 35 -5.02 4.25 10.36
C LEU A 35 -6.15 4.36 11.38
N GLN A 36 -6.61 5.58 11.62
CA GLN A 36 -7.68 5.83 12.57
C GLN A 36 -9.04 5.57 11.93
N GLY A 37 -10.04 5.34 12.76
CA GLY A 37 -11.41 5.21 12.30
C GLY A 37 -12.05 3.89 12.68
N THR A 38 -13.38 3.93 12.78
CA THR A 38 -14.15 2.78 13.24
C THR A 38 -14.22 1.67 12.20
N GLN A 39 -13.91 1.99 10.94
CA GLN A 39 -13.95 0.99 9.87
C GLN A 39 -12.63 0.25 9.72
N VAL A 40 -11.62 0.62 10.47
CA VAL A 40 -10.31 -0.02 10.42
C VAL A 40 -10.18 -0.93 11.63
N SER A 41 -9.91 -2.20 11.38
CA SER A 41 -9.68 -3.16 12.47
C SER A 41 -8.33 -2.89 13.12
N ARG A 42 -8.18 -3.31 14.36
CA ARG A 42 -6.93 -3.11 15.10
C ARG A 42 -5.74 -3.66 14.33
N ALA A 43 -5.84 -4.91 13.90
CA ALA A 43 -4.89 -5.51 12.98
C ALA A 43 -5.67 -5.76 11.70
N HIS A 44 -5.48 -4.91 10.70
CA HIS A 44 -6.33 -4.93 9.52
C HIS A 44 -5.69 -5.67 8.35
N ALA A 45 -4.46 -5.34 8.03
CA ALA A 45 -3.80 -5.93 6.87
C ALA A 45 -2.30 -5.99 7.10
N LEU A 46 -1.64 -6.81 6.31
CA LEU A 46 -0.20 -6.98 6.35
C LEU A 46 0.35 -6.81 4.95
N LEU A 47 1.28 -5.89 4.79
CA LEU A 47 2.06 -5.76 3.57
C LEU A 47 3.34 -6.54 3.78
N SER A 48 3.64 -7.45 2.87
CA SER A 48 4.86 -8.25 3.01
C SER A 48 5.55 -8.36 1.66
N SER A 49 6.88 -8.48 1.70
CA SER A 49 7.65 -8.68 0.48
C SER A 49 8.40 -10.00 0.55
N ASP A 50 8.49 -10.64 -0.61
CA ASP A 50 9.21 -11.89 -0.77
C ASP A 50 9.96 -11.76 -2.09
N HIS A 51 11.29 -11.73 -2.01
CA HIS A 51 12.14 -11.55 -3.19
C HIS A 51 11.74 -10.33 -4.02
N GLY A 52 11.45 -9.24 -3.32
CA GLY A 52 11.12 -7.98 -3.97
C GLY A 52 9.69 -7.83 -4.44
N VAL A 53 8.87 -8.85 -4.26
CA VAL A 53 7.45 -8.79 -4.65
C VAL A 53 6.61 -8.55 -3.41
N PHE A 54 5.86 -7.45 -3.42
CA PHE A 54 4.97 -7.11 -2.31
C PHE A 54 3.59 -7.73 -2.50
N SER A 55 3.00 -8.12 -1.39
CA SER A 55 1.62 -8.60 -1.33
C SER A 55 0.93 -7.93 -0.17
N VAL A 56 -0.38 -7.78 -0.28
CA VAL A 56 -1.21 -7.36 0.85
C VAL A 56 -2.07 -8.54 1.26
N ARG A 57 -2.21 -8.73 2.56
CA ARG A 57 -3.07 -9.79 3.11
C ARG A 57 -4.00 -9.18 4.14
N ASP A 58 -5.28 -9.51 4.01
CA ASP A 58 -6.28 -9.11 4.99
C ASP A 58 -6.14 -9.98 6.22
N LEU A 59 -6.13 -9.38 7.40
CA LEU A 59 -5.98 -10.10 8.67
C LEU A 59 -7.34 -10.31 9.32
N GLU A 60 -8.28 -10.84 8.54
CA GLU A 60 -9.65 -11.11 9.02
C GLU A 60 -10.31 -9.84 9.55
N SER A 61 -10.14 -8.77 8.82
CA SER A 61 -10.70 -7.48 9.20
C SER A 61 -12.23 -7.51 9.13
N SER A 62 -12.87 -6.63 9.91
CA SER A 62 -14.33 -6.57 9.92
C SER A 62 -14.91 -6.07 8.61
N ASN A 63 -14.23 -5.12 7.96
CA ASN A 63 -14.78 -4.45 6.78
C ASN A 63 -14.06 -4.77 5.49
N GLY A 64 -12.96 -5.52 5.56
CA GLY A 64 -12.27 -5.99 4.38
C GLY A 64 -11.16 -5.10 3.90
N THR A 65 -10.31 -5.67 3.05
CA THR A 65 -9.23 -5.00 2.35
C THR A 65 -9.52 -5.14 0.87
N PHE A 66 -9.39 -4.05 0.13
CA PHE A 66 -9.73 -4.01 -1.29
C PHE A 66 -8.52 -3.57 -2.10
N VAL A 67 -8.31 -4.22 -3.24
CA VAL A 67 -7.27 -3.82 -4.20
C VAL A 67 -7.97 -3.51 -5.50
N ASN A 68 -7.83 -2.28 -5.96
CA ASN A 68 -8.47 -1.80 -7.18
C ASN A 68 -9.96 -2.09 -7.20
N GLY A 69 -10.59 -1.92 -6.03
CA GLY A 69 -12.04 -2.08 -5.90
C GLY A 69 -12.51 -3.49 -5.61
N LEU A 70 -11.62 -4.47 -5.59
CA LEU A 70 -12.00 -5.87 -5.36
C LEU A 70 -11.54 -6.31 -3.98
N LYS A 71 -12.45 -6.91 -3.23
CA LYS A 71 -12.15 -7.42 -1.90
C LYS A 71 -11.22 -8.62 -2.04
N VAL A 72 -10.13 -8.62 -1.28
CA VAL A 72 -9.11 -9.66 -1.39
C VAL A 72 -8.78 -10.23 -0.02
N GLN A 73 -8.38 -11.50 -0.01
CA GLN A 73 -7.77 -12.13 1.14
C GLN A 73 -6.27 -11.90 1.08
N ARG A 74 -5.71 -12.05 -0.09
CA ARG A 74 -4.30 -11.85 -0.36
C ARG A 74 -4.14 -11.49 -1.82
N GLN A 75 -3.28 -10.51 -2.11
CA GLN A 75 -3.09 -10.06 -3.47
C GLN A 75 -1.67 -9.57 -3.66
N LYS A 76 -1.00 -10.08 -4.68
CA LYS A 76 0.28 -9.53 -5.09
C LYS A 76 0.06 -8.14 -5.66
N LEU A 77 0.95 -7.23 -5.34
CA LEU A 77 0.81 -5.83 -5.71
C LEU A 77 1.67 -5.49 -6.90
N ARG A 78 1.13 -4.65 -7.77
CA ARG A 78 1.84 -4.08 -8.91
C ARG A 78 1.92 -2.59 -8.73
N HIS A 79 2.86 -1.99 -9.43
CA HIS A 79 3.00 -0.55 -9.44
C HIS A 79 1.66 0.12 -9.76
N GLN A 80 1.27 1.10 -8.95
CA GLN A 80 0.04 1.89 -9.06
C GLN A 80 -1.23 1.18 -8.59
N ASP A 81 -1.11 -0.01 -8.00
CA ASP A 81 -2.29 -0.62 -7.37
C ASP A 81 -2.78 0.24 -6.21
N VAL A 82 -4.09 0.31 -6.06
CA VAL A 82 -4.73 1.08 -5.01
C VAL A 82 -5.34 0.14 -3.99
N ILE A 83 -4.85 0.22 -2.76
CA ILE A 83 -5.37 -0.56 -1.65
C ILE A 83 -6.32 0.35 -0.88
N ARG A 84 -7.52 -0.14 -0.60
CA ARG A 84 -8.48 0.62 0.21
C ARG A 84 -8.73 -0.11 1.52
N ILE A 85 -8.59 0.62 2.60
CA ILE A 85 -8.85 0.13 3.96
C ILE A 85 -9.65 1.21 4.67
N GLY A 86 -10.93 0.92 4.97
CA GLY A 86 -11.82 1.92 5.52
C GLY A 86 -11.93 3.10 4.55
N ASP A 87 -11.73 4.30 5.06
CA ASP A 87 -11.77 5.52 4.25
C ASP A 87 -10.43 5.93 3.69
N TYR A 88 -9.43 5.06 3.82
CA TYR A 88 -8.07 5.37 3.39
C TYR A 88 -7.76 4.68 2.07
N GLU A 89 -6.93 5.33 1.27
CA GLU A 89 -6.34 4.71 0.10
C GLU A 89 -4.84 4.64 0.30
N LEU A 90 -4.24 3.52 -0.09
CA LEU A 90 -2.79 3.36 -0.09
C LEU A 90 -2.40 3.01 -1.52
N ARG A 91 -1.77 3.95 -2.20
CA ARG A 91 -1.32 3.73 -3.57
C ARG A 91 0.07 3.14 -3.55
N PHE A 92 0.21 1.97 -4.09
CA PHE A 92 1.47 1.24 -4.07
C PHE A 92 2.32 1.66 -5.25
N LEU A 93 3.53 2.11 -4.96
CA LEU A 93 4.47 2.54 -5.98
C LEU A 93 5.76 1.77 -5.77
N GLU A 94 6.22 1.08 -6.80
CA GLU A 94 7.43 0.29 -6.66
C GLU A 94 8.52 0.69 -7.65
N ARG A 95 8.25 1.67 -8.52
CA ARG A 95 9.24 2.15 -9.46
C ARG A 95 9.74 3.51 -9.05
N ASP A 96 11.02 3.71 -9.28
CA ASP A 96 11.61 5.02 -9.17
C ASP A 96 11.63 5.62 -10.56
N VAL A 97 10.70 6.52 -10.82
CA VAL A 97 10.56 7.13 -12.13
C VAL A 97 11.83 7.89 -12.52
N THR A 98 12.46 8.51 -11.54
CA THR A 98 13.67 9.27 -11.80
C THR A 98 14.78 8.37 -12.33
N ALA A 99 14.97 7.24 -11.68
CA ALA A 99 16.00 6.29 -12.11
C ALA A 99 15.69 5.74 -13.49
N PHE A 100 14.42 5.51 -13.76
CA PHE A 100 14.03 4.98 -15.05
C PHE A 100 14.36 5.92 -16.19
N SER A 101 14.15 7.20 -15.99
CA SER A 101 14.36 8.18 -17.04
C SER A 101 15.83 8.29 -17.45
N GLY A 102 16.69 7.78 -16.67
CA GLY A 102 18.11 7.80 -17.00
C GLY A 102 18.47 6.94 -18.18
N GLN A 103 17.56 6.23 -18.70
CA GLN A 103 17.79 5.50 -19.87
C GLN A 103 16.89 5.81 -20.91
N VAL A 104 16.60 6.04 -20.78
CA VAL A 104 15.95 6.07 -21.51
C VAL A 104 15.37 6.28 -22.16
N LEU A 105 15.07 6.59 -22.06
CA LEU A 105 14.61 6.75 -22.50
C LEU A 105 14.30 6.86 -23.26
N SER A 106 14.53 6.94 -23.47
CA SER A 106 14.16 6.99 -24.00
C SER A 106 13.42 6.89 -24.32
N LEU A 107 13.09 7.01 -24.06
CA LEU A 107 12.42 6.95 -24.17
C LEU A 107 11.72 7.11 -24.56
N THR A 108 11.70 7.23 -24.63
CA THR A 108 11.20 7.30 -24.76
C THR A 108 10.50 7.34 -25.01
N THR A 109 10.52 7.43 -25.16
CA THR A 109 10.14 7.33 -25.20
C THR A 109 9.74 7.22 -25.33
N ASP A 110 9.85 7.37 -25.55
CA ASP A 110 9.77 7.12 -25.45
C ASP A 110 9.45 6.98 -25.48
#